data_710e7d27a727b4ef489150f72f6bd779
#
_entry.id   710e7d27a727b4ef489150f72f6bd779
#
_cell.length_a   1.000
_cell.length_b   1.000
_cell.length_c   1.000
_cell.angle_alpha   90.00
_cell.angle_beta   90.00
_cell.angle_gamma   90.00
#
_symmetry.space_group_name_H-M   'P 1'
#
loop_
_entity.id
_entity.type
_entity.pdbx_description
1 polymer ?
#
loop_
_entity_poly.entity_id
_entity_poly.type
_entity_poly.pdbx_seq_one_letter_code
_entity_poly.pdbx_strand_id
1 'polypeptide(L)'
;MTTLKRPSLSFLLTGSLFLTISSAAIPTLRAQEAPSVDLQGNADLLLINGNIITVDAKDFVAQALAIQNGKIVAVGSNDEVRKRAAKDARIIDLHGRTATPGMIDSHCHFDQTTTIYDLDLSNIRSVAEAVELVRQKVAHTPPNVWIQGAGWDESKLAELRYIYASDLDKVSLNNPVWLAHTTGHYGVANSQALRLAKVTAGTKNPPAGIIDRDSQGRPTGVLKEDPAMNLVVSLIPPHSHDQQRNGLLKMMADFNKEGMTAAKDPGILPERWDIYRELLNENKSTVRIFALFLGGTTMDSARATLSRLQQQPKPPQSFGDGMLLSGGVKIFMDGSGSGRTAWVYEPWHEKSTEIDTGNTGYPALDPATYQRMVKLFHDTGFHVSTHAVGDRAIDWVVDTYAAVLKERPTNGLRHGVIHCNIPTDHAIATMAALQKKFDAGYPETQAPFLWWIGDSYAGTFGAQRDFRLMPYKTYVEKGIVWGGGSDYPVTPFPARYGLWSSVVRKTLNGVYGSQPFGTAESVNIHVALKSYTIWAAHQLFLEERVGSLEPGKDADIAIWDRDLYSIPSDDLKNLKCELTLLRGKVVYHDAHSPVSGVPAN
;
A
#
# COMPACT_ATOMS: atom_id res chain seq x y z
N MET A 1 53.14 38.37 40.42
CA MET A 1 53.80 37.84 41.64
C MET A 1 53.05 36.57 41.97
N THR A 2 53.50 35.37 41.88
CA THR A 2 54.75 34.64 42.00
C THR A 2 54.54 33.29 41.27
N THR A 3 55.23 33.01 40.24
CA THR A 3 56.32 32.06 39.95
C THR A 3 56.09 30.60 40.37
N LEU A 4 55.99 29.75 39.34
CA LEU A 4 56.81 28.54 39.01
C LEU A 4 57.02 27.45 40.05
N LYS A 5 56.71 26.17 39.66
CA LYS A 5 57.76 25.14 39.44
C LYS A 5 57.19 23.84 38.90
N ARG A 6 57.78 23.33 37.79
CA ARG A 6 57.82 21.92 37.42
C ARG A 6 58.90 21.20 38.22
N PRO A 7 58.84 19.87 38.37
CA PRO A 7 59.95 19.06 37.98
C PRO A 7 59.60 17.80 37.16
N SER A 8 60.44 17.48 36.37
CA SER A 8 61.09 16.57 35.49
C SER A 8 61.11 15.08 35.90
N LEU A 9 60.89 14.28 34.83
CA LEU A 9 61.44 12.96 34.47
C LEU A 9 61.94 11.97 35.56
N SER A 10 61.42 10.71 35.42
CA SER A 10 62.30 9.53 35.40
C SER A 10 61.67 8.37 34.63
N PHE A 11 62.46 7.80 33.76
CA PHE A 11 62.25 6.57 32.98
C PHE A 11 62.18 5.34 33.85
N LEU A 12 61.30 4.37 33.52
CA LEU A 12 61.58 2.94 33.73
C LEU A 12 60.85 2.14 32.63
N LEU A 13 61.69 1.43 31.88
CA LEU A 13 61.33 0.35 30.94
C LEU A 13 60.74 -0.82 31.73
N THR A 14 59.74 -1.51 31.18
CA THR A 14 59.80 -2.96 30.84
C THR A 14 58.39 -3.50 30.55
N GLY A 15 58.32 -4.37 29.56
CA GLY A 15 57.28 -5.37 29.40
C GLY A 15 56.35 -5.25 28.19
N SER A 16 56.90 -5.53 27.00
CA SER A 16 56.05 -5.78 25.81
C SER A 16 55.37 -7.16 25.94
N LEU A 17 54.09 -7.16 26.19
CA LEU A 17 53.25 -8.35 26.05
C LEU A 17 52.62 -8.31 24.68
N PHE A 18 53.12 -9.10 23.75
CA PHE A 18 52.49 -9.32 22.45
C PHE A 18 51.23 -10.17 22.64
N LEU A 19 50.05 -9.52 22.62
CA LEU A 19 48.80 -10.22 22.40
C LEU A 19 48.64 -10.46 20.90
N THR A 20 48.85 -11.69 20.47
CA THR A 20 48.45 -12.14 19.12
C THR A 20 46.92 -12.18 19.03
N ILE A 21 46.35 -11.15 18.45
CA ILE A 21 44.93 -11.18 18.06
C ILE A 21 44.84 -12.07 16.81
N SER A 22 44.37 -13.30 17.05
CA SER A 22 43.96 -14.19 15.96
C SER A 22 42.77 -13.55 15.24
N SER A 23 43.01 -13.02 14.03
CA SER A 23 41.96 -12.57 13.14
C SER A 23 41.19 -13.80 12.64
N ALA A 24 40.10 -14.15 13.32
CA ALA A 24 39.10 -15.04 12.75
C ALA A 24 38.53 -14.35 11.49
N ALA A 25 38.87 -14.91 10.32
CA ALA A 25 38.32 -14.47 9.06
C ALA A 25 36.79 -14.64 9.11
N ILE A 26 36.08 -13.51 9.13
CA ILE A 26 34.64 -13.48 8.88
C ILE A 26 34.46 -14.04 7.46
N PRO A 27 33.68 -15.14 7.27
CA PRO A 27 33.41 -15.61 5.92
C PRO A 27 32.66 -14.49 5.19
N THR A 28 33.29 -13.87 4.21
CA THR A 28 32.62 -13.03 3.23
C THR A 28 31.60 -13.92 2.54
N LEU A 29 30.31 -13.76 2.86
CA LEU A 29 29.22 -14.24 2.03
C LEU A 29 29.44 -13.59 0.65
N ARG A 30 30.02 -14.37 -0.29
CA ARG A 30 29.97 -14.01 -1.69
C ARG A 30 28.49 -13.85 -2.02
N ALA A 31 28.10 -12.64 -2.44
CA ALA A 31 26.85 -12.45 -3.15
C ALA A 31 26.85 -13.50 -4.27
N GLN A 32 25.93 -14.45 -4.22
CA GLN A 32 25.70 -15.34 -5.36
C GLN A 32 25.29 -14.41 -6.50
N GLU A 33 26.17 -14.28 -7.49
CA GLU A 33 25.80 -13.63 -8.76
C GLU A 33 24.56 -14.33 -9.26
N ALA A 34 23.50 -13.56 -9.52
CA ALA A 34 22.32 -14.10 -10.19
C ALA A 34 22.80 -14.83 -11.45
N PRO A 35 22.33 -16.06 -11.73
CA PRO A 35 22.76 -16.79 -12.90
C PRO A 35 22.53 -15.91 -14.13
N SER A 36 23.59 -15.69 -14.91
CA SER A 36 23.50 -14.95 -16.17
C SER A 36 22.45 -15.64 -17.03
N VAL A 37 21.39 -14.91 -17.41
CA VAL A 37 20.35 -15.45 -18.28
C VAL A 37 20.96 -15.60 -19.66
N ASP A 38 21.14 -16.84 -20.10
CA ASP A 38 21.49 -17.12 -21.49
C ASP A 38 20.23 -16.87 -22.35
N LEU A 39 20.12 -15.66 -22.88
CA LEU A 39 19.03 -15.27 -23.79
C LEU A 39 19.01 -16.10 -25.10
N GLN A 40 19.99 -16.97 -25.31
CA GLN A 40 20.06 -17.94 -26.41
C GLN A 40 19.72 -19.36 -25.98
N GLY A 41 19.50 -19.59 -24.67
CA GLY A 41 19.21 -20.90 -24.10
C GLY A 41 17.86 -21.48 -24.49
N ASN A 42 17.71 -22.77 -24.23
CA ASN A 42 16.47 -23.50 -24.47
C ASN A 42 15.46 -23.23 -23.32
N ALA A 43 14.31 -22.68 -23.66
CA ALA A 43 13.22 -22.42 -22.71
C ALA A 43 12.63 -23.73 -22.14
N ASP A 44 12.35 -23.72 -20.84
CA ASP A 44 11.70 -24.82 -20.13
C ASP A 44 10.15 -24.67 -20.07
N LEU A 45 9.64 -23.47 -20.37
CA LEU A 45 8.21 -23.18 -20.42
C LEU A 45 7.91 -22.18 -21.55
N LEU A 46 6.88 -22.46 -22.33
CA LEU A 46 6.34 -21.56 -23.35
C LEU A 46 4.89 -21.22 -23.04
N LEU A 47 4.52 -19.94 -23.20
CA LEU A 47 3.15 -19.49 -23.29
C LEU A 47 2.91 -19.13 -24.76
N ILE A 48 1.90 -19.72 -25.39
CA ILE A 48 1.62 -19.58 -26.81
C ILE A 48 0.16 -19.28 -27.10
N ASN A 49 -0.14 -18.85 -28.33
CA ASN A 49 -1.49 -18.61 -28.81
C ASN A 49 -2.25 -17.59 -27.93
N GLY A 50 -1.57 -16.56 -27.46
CA GLY A 50 -2.12 -15.53 -26.59
C GLY A 50 -2.09 -14.16 -27.22
N ASN A 51 -2.66 -13.19 -26.48
CA ASN A 51 -2.51 -11.77 -26.70
C ASN A 51 -1.60 -11.23 -25.57
N ILE A 52 -0.30 -11.12 -25.85
CA ILE A 52 0.72 -10.82 -24.82
C ILE A 52 0.98 -9.32 -24.79
N ILE A 53 0.35 -8.61 -23.86
CA ILE A 53 0.56 -7.17 -23.63
C ILE A 53 1.86 -7.01 -22.83
N THR A 54 2.92 -6.51 -23.47
CA THR A 54 4.24 -6.46 -22.87
C THR A 54 4.44 -5.35 -21.85
N VAL A 55 3.72 -4.24 -22.00
CA VAL A 55 3.91 -3.00 -21.22
C VAL A 55 5.38 -2.50 -21.29
N ASP A 56 6.08 -2.82 -22.38
CA ASP A 56 7.40 -2.28 -22.68
C ASP A 56 7.32 -0.82 -23.14
N ALA A 57 8.43 -0.19 -23.44
CA ALA A 57 8.47 1.21 -23.89
C ALA A 57 7.68 1.46 -25.18
N LYS A 58 7.44 0.42 -26.01
CA LYS A 58 6.71 0.49 -27.27
C LYS A 58 5.25 0.05 -27.14
N ASP A 59 4.87 -0.44 -25.96
CA ASP A 59 3.54 -1.03 -25.69
C ASP A 59 3.20 -2.14 -26.69
N PHE A 60 4.19 -3.00 -26.97
CA PHE A 60 4.10 -4.04 -27.98
C PHE A 60 3.16 -5.16 -27.52
N VAL A 61 2.42 -5.72 -28.46
CA VAL A 61 1.55 -6.88 -28.24
C VAL A 61 2.07 -8.06 -29.06
N ALA A 62 2.49 -9.12 -28.37
CA ALA A 62 3.03 -10.34 -28.94
C ALA A 62 1.99 -11.48 -28.94
N GLN A 63 2.36 -12.64 -29.53
CA GLN A 63 1.54 -13.85 -29.55
C GLN A 63 1.99 -14.89 -28.52
N ALA A 64 3.26 -14.84 -28.09
CA ALA A 64 3.87 -15.85 -27.26
C ALA A 64 5.06 -15.29 -26.49
N LEU A 65 5.46 -16.01 -25.42
CA LEU A 65 6.71 -15.78 -24.72
C LEU A 65 7.34 -17.09 -24.26
N ALA A 66 8.68 -17.09 -24.11
CA ALA A 66 9.47 -18.21 -23.63
C ALA A 66 10.10 -17.89 -22.29
N ILE A 67 10.11 -18.86 -21.39
CA ILE A 67 10.63 -18.75 -20.03
C ILE A 67 11.72 -19.80 -19.83
N GLN A 68 12.81 -19.42 -19.17
CA GLN A 68 13.86 -20.33 -18.71
C GLN A 68 14.22 -20.00 -17.26
N ASN A 69 14.16 -20.99 -16.39
CA ASN A 69 14.50 -20.81 -14.96
C ASN A 69 13.76 -19.63 -14.30
N GLY A 70 12.48 -19.43 -14.66
CA GLY A 70 11.63 -18.37 -14.13
C GLY A 70 11.87 -16.98 -14.73
N LYS A 71 12.72 -16.84 -15.74
CA LYS A 71 12.97 -15.59 -16.47
C LYS A 71 12.47 -15.66 -17.90
N ILE A 72 11.96 -14.55 -18.40
CA ILE A 72 11.58 -14.39 -19.79
C ILE A 72 12.86 -14.37 -20.65
N VAL A 73 12.93 -15.20 -21.69
CA VAL A 73 14.08 -15.27 -22.60
C VAL A 73 13.73 -14.86 -24.03
N ALA A 74 12.45 -14.88 -24.39
CA ALA A 74 11.97 -14.36 -25.67
C ALA A 74 10.49 -13.95 -25.58
N VAL A 75 10.12 -12.95 -26.39
CA VAL A 75 8.75 -12.49 -26.58
C VAL A 75 8.60 -12.20 -28.09
N GLY A 76 7.51 -12.69 -28.71
CA GLY A 76 7.34 -12.51 -30.15
C GLY A 76 6.16 -13.32 -30.72
N SER A 77 6.27 -13.74 -31.98
CA SER A 77 5.31 -14.63 -32.62
C SER A 77 5.41 -16.06 -32.07
N ASN A 78 4.37 -16.87 -32.26
CA ASN A 78 4.35 -18.28 -31.89
C ASN A 78 5.54 -19.05 -32.52
N ASP A 79 5.86 -18.78 -33.79
CA ASP A 79 6.92 -19.47 -34.51
C ASP A 79 8.33 -19.12 -33.98
N GLU A 80 8.56 -17.84 -33.62
CA GLU A 80 9.82 -17.39 -33.04
C GLU A 80 10.05 -18.00 -31.66
N VAL A 81 9.01 -18.01 -30.83
CA VAL A 81 9.08 -18.53 -29.45
C VAL A 81 9.22 -20.07 -29.43
N ARG A 82 8.51 -20.78 -30.31
CA ARG A 82 8.66 -22.25 -30.43
C ARG A 82 10.07 -22.69 -30.77
N LYS A 83 10.84 -21.92 -31.52
CA LYS A 83 12.25 -22.21 -31.85
C LYS A 83 13.17 -22.17 -30.62
N ARG A 84 12.69 -21.61 -29.51
CA ARG A 84 13.43 -21.54 -28.24
C ARG A 84 13.13 -22.72 -27.30
N ALA A 85 12.19 -23.59 -27.65
CA ALA A 85 11.77 -24.69 -26.78
C ALA A 85 12.90 -25.69 -26.55
N ALA A 86 13.15 -26.08 -25.32
CA ALA A 86 13.90 -27.30 -25.00
C ALA A 86 13.11 -28.52 -25.49
N LYS A 87 13.77 -29.66 -25.62
CA LYS A 87 13.12 -30.90 -26.09
C LYS A 87 11.95 -31.34 -25.20
N ASP A 88 12.02 -31.05 -23.91
CA ASP A 88 11.07 -31.36 -22.85
C ASP A 88 10.35 -30.11 -22.31
N ALA A 89 10.39 -29.02 -23.06
CA ALA A 89 9.72 -27.77 -22.68
C ALA A 89 8.23 -27.98 -22.49
N ARG A 90 7.71 -27.46 -21.39
CA ARG A 90 6.26 -27.41 -21.16
C ARG A 90 5.65 -26.32 -22.03
N ILE A 91 4.45 -26.56 -22.49
CA ILE A 91 3.70 -25.60 -23.28
C ILE A 91 2.36 -25.33 -22.58
N ILE A 92 2.11 -24.08 -22.27
CA ILE A 92 0.81 -23.58 -21.85
C ILE A 92 0.18 -22.89 -23.06
N ASP A 93 -0.93 -23.42 -23.53
CA ASP A 93 -1.70 -22.80 -24.62
C ASP A 93 -2.74 -21.85 -24.02
N LEU A 94 -2.66 -20.59 -24.38
CA LEU A 94 -3.52 -19.53 -23.86
C LEU A 94 -4.89 -19.47 -24.57
N HIS A 95 -5.06 -20.18 -25.69
CA HIS A 95 -6.32 -20.20 -26.46
C HIS A 95 -6.92 -18.80 -26.68
N GLY A 96 -6.08 -17.82 -27.04
CA GLY A 96 -6.48 -16.44 -27.30
C GLY A 96 -6.66 -15.57 -26.05
N ARG A 97 -6.35 -16.07 -24.85
CA ARG A 97 -6.38 -15.30 -23.61
C ARG A 97 -5.32 -14.21 -23.59
N THR A 98 -5.55 -13.16 -22.81
CA THR A 98 -4.62 -12.04 -22.70
C THR A 98 -3.68 -12.23 -21.53
N ALA A 99 -2.38 -12.11 -21.79
CA ALA A 99 -1.35 -12.06 -20.77
C ALA A 99 -0.88 -10.63 -20.55
N THR A 100 -0.67 -10.26 -19.28
CA THR A 100 -0.03 -9.00 -18.85
C THR A 100 1.10 -9.31 -17.88
N PRO A 101 1.99 -8.34 -17.56
CA PRO A 101 2.77 -8.44 -16.34
C PRO A 101 1.85 -8.68 -15.15
N GLY A 102 2.33 -9.40 -14.15
CA GLY A 102 1.62 -9.50 -12.88
C GLY A 102 1.36 -8.11 -12.29
N MET A 103 0.14 -7.90 -11.82
CA MET A 103 -0.27 -6.60 -11.29
C MET A 103 0.42 -6.31 -9.96
N ILE A 104 0.68 -5.03 -9.70
CA ILE A 104 1.37 -4.52 -8.52
C ILE A 104 0.46 -3.53 -7.82
N ASP A 105 0.25 -3.71 -6.52
CA ASP A 105 -0.40 -2.71 -5.67
C ASP A 105 0.66 -1.82 -5.03
N SER A 106 0.73 -0.54 -5.42
CA SER A 106 1.74 0.38 -4.89
C SER A 106 1.46 0.89 -3.48
N HIS A 107 0.31 0.57 -2.91
CA HIS A 107 -0.07 0.92 -1.54
C HIS A 107 -1.23 0.07 -1.05
N CYS A 108 -0.93 -0.90 -0.19
CA CYS A 108 -1.89 -1.86 0.34
C CYS A 108 -1.46 -2.26 1.75
N HIS A 109 -2.32 -2.11 2.75
CA HIS A 109 -2.05 -2.61 4.11
C HIS A 109 -2.16 -4.14 4.13
N PHE A 110 -1.18 -4.77 3.50
CA PHE A 110 -1.11 -6.21 3.31
C PHE A 110 -1.04 -6.95 4.64
N ASP A 111 -0.62 -6.27 5.69
CA ASP A 111 -0.56 -6.77 7.04
C ASP A 111 -1.91 -6.81 7.77
N GLN A 112 -2.94 -6.10 7.31
CA GLN A 112 -4.27 -6.12 7.93
C GLN A 112 -5.11 -7.35 7.54
N THR A 113 -4.45 -8.48 7.43
CA THR A 113 -5.03 -9.75 6.97
C THR A 113 -5.83 -10.49 8.03
N THR A 114 -5.84 -9.99 9.26
CA THR A 114 -6.62 -10.55 10.36
C THR A 114 -8.11 -10.29 10.27
N THR A 115 -8.55 -9.49 9.30
CA THR A 115 -9.96 -9.29 8.95
C THR A 115 -10.72 -10.60 8.68
N ILE A 116 -10.02 -11.69 8.33
CA ILE A 116 -10.62 -13.03 8.23
C ILE A 116 -11.16 -13.58 9.56
N TYR A 117 -10.72 -13.03 10.69
CA TYR A 117 -11.17 -13.40 12.04
C TYR A 117 -12.20 -12.42 12.60
N ASP A 118 -12.31 -11.23 12.00
CA ASP A 118 -13.13 -10.11 12.44
C ASP A 118 -14.41 -10.00 11.58
N LEU A 119 -15.32 -9.10 11.97
CA LEU A 119 -16.52 -8.83 11.19
C LEU A 119 -16.19 -7.99 9.95
N ASP A 120 -16.54 -8.47 8.77
CA ASP A 120 -16.52 -7.68 7.53
C ASP A 120 -17.81 -6.86 7.42
N LEU A 121 -17.67 -5.54 7.50
CA LEU A 121 -18.76 -4.56 7.41
C LEU A 121 -18.73 -3.80 6.06
N SER A 122 -17.89 -4.18 5.12
CA SER A 122 -17.67 -3.43 3.87
C SER A 122 -18.92 -3.38 2.96
N ASN A 123 -19.80 -4.36 3.09
CA ASN A 123 -20.98 -4.52 2.24
C ASN A 123 -22.30 -4.19 2.93
N ILE A 124 -22.30 -3.72 4.17
CA ILE A 124 -23.54 -3.31 4.84
C ILE A 124 -24.16 -2.07 4.18
N ARG A 125 -25.48 -1.96 4.27
CA ARG A 125 -26.25 -0.84 3.71
C ARG A 125 -27.13 -0.12 4.74
N SER A 126 -27.07 -0.56 6.00
CA SER A 126 -27.79 0.07 7.10
C SER A 126 -27.09 -0.17 8.44
N VAL A 127 -27.37 0.71 9.41
CA VAL A 127 -26.96 0.51 10.81
C VAL A 127 -27.56 -0.79 11.37
N ALA A 128 -28.77 -1.15 10.94
CA ALA A 128 -29.44 -2.38 11.39
C ALA A 128 -28.66 -3.63 10.96
N GLU A 129 -28.09 -3.67 9.74
CA GLU A 129 -27.24 -4.77 9.29
C GLU A 129 -25.96 -4.89 10.12
N ALA A 130 -25.30 -3.76 10.45
CA ALA A 130 -24.13 -3.77 11.33
C ALA A 130 -24.46 -4.36 12.70
N VAL A 131 -25.57 -3.91 13.30
CA VAL A 131 -26.06 -4.42 14.61
C VAL A 131 -26.36 -5.91 14.55
N GLU A 132 -26.96 -6.39 13.45
CA GLU A 132 -27.27 -7.81 13.26
C GLU A 132 -25.99 -8.66 13.18
N LEU A 133 -24.96 -8.22 12.43
CA LEU A 133 -23.67 -8.92 12.38
C LEU A 133 -23.00 -8.98 13.76
N VAL A 134 -23.05 -7.87 14.51
CA VAL A 134 -22.53 -7.85 15.89
C VAL A 134 -23.33 -8.81 16.77
N ARG A 135 -24.68 -8.82 16.68
CA ARG A 135 -25.54 -9.74 17.45
C ARG A 135 -25.20 -11.20 17.18
N GLN A 136 -24.99 -11.57 15.91
CA GLN A 136 -24.60 -12.93 15.54
C GLN A 136 -23.24 -13.30 16.12
N LYS A 137 -22.25 -12.38 16.09
CA LYS A 137 -20.94 -12.60 16.67
C LYS A 137 -20.99 -12.76 18.19
N VAL A 138 -21.77 -11.92 18.87
CA VAL A 138 -22.02 -12.00 20.34
C VAL A 138 -22.56 -13.37 20.74
N ALA A 139 -23.50 -13.95 19.97
CA ALA A 139 -24.10 -15.25 20.27
C ALA A 139 -23.07 -16.41 20.35
N HIS A 140 -21.90 -16.22 19.71
CA HIS A 140 -20.83 -17.23 19.66
C HIS A 140 -19.53 -16.78 20.35
N THR A 141 -19.56 -15.63 21.08
CA THR A 141 -18.40 -15.06 21.75
C THR A 141 -18.62 -15.05 23.27
N PRO A 142 -17.72 -15.64 24.09
CA PRO A 142 -17.83 -15.57 25.53
C PRO A 142 -17.91 -14.14 26.07
N PRO A 143 -18.59 -13.88 27.20
CA PRO A 143 -18.62 -12.56 27.81
C PRO A 143 -17.21 -12.01 28.08
N ASN A 144 -17.04 -10.70 27.98
CA ASN A 144 -15.81 -9.94 28.14
C ASN A 144 -14.71 -10.20 27.07
N VAL A 145 -14.98 -11.03 26.06
CA VAL A 145 -14.09 -11.17 24.90
C VAL A 145 -14.43 -10.08 23.89
N TRP A 146 -13.38 -9.45 23.35
CA TRP A 146 -13.51 -8.39 22.34
C TRP A 146 -14.14 -8.90 21.05
N ILE A 147 -15.00 -8.09 20.48
CA ILE A 147 -15.53 -8.26 19.13
C ILE A 147 -14.99 -7.11 18.29
N GLN A 148 -14.33 -7.47 17.20
CA GLN A 148 -13.75 -6.55 16.26
C GLN A 148 -14.43 -6.67 14.90
N GLY A 149 -14.42 -5.57 14.16
CA GLY A 149 -14.88 -5.52 12.78
C GLY A 149 -14.34 -4.29 12.07
N ALA A 150 -14.40 -4.28 10.75
CA ALA A 150 -13.94 -3.16 9.94
C ALA A 150 -14.73 -3.03 8.64
N GLY A 151 -14.61 -1.87 7.98
CA GLY A 151 -15.10 -1.66 6.62
C GLY A 151 -16.42 -0.92 6.49
N TRP A 152 -17.07 -0.51 7.60
CA TRP A 152 -18.28 0.32 7.50
C TRP A 152 -17.95 1.73 6.97
N ASP A 153 -18.93 2.34 6.31
CA ASP A 153 -18.84 3.67 5.72
C ASP A 153 -20.24 4.30 5.74
N GLU A 154 -20.41 5.43 6.44
CA GLU A 154 -21.69 6.10 6.62
C GLU A 154 -22.32 6.54 5.31
N SER A 155 -21.52 6.82 4.27
CA SER A 155 -22.05 7.20 2.96
C SER A 155 -22.76 6.05 2.22
N LYS A 156 -22.51 4.81 2.65
CA LYS A 156 -23.18 3.61 2.14
C LYS A 156 -24.40 3.20 2.92
N LEU A 157 -24.59 3.77 4.13
CA LEU A 157 -25.70 3.44 5.01
C LEU A 157 -26.95 4.24 4.65
N ALA A 158 -28.11 3.62 4.70
CA ALA A 158 -29.39 4.28 4.43
C ALA A 158 -29.65 5.48 5.36
N GLU A 159 -29.11 5.42 6.58
CA GLU A 159 -29.24 6.48 7.58
C GLU A 159 -28.30 7.67 7.36
N LEU A 160 -27.29 7.53 6.50
CA LEU A 160 -26.26 8.55 6.19
C LEU A 160 -25.62 9.17 7.45
N ARG A 161 -25.39 8.35 8.49
CA ARG A 161 -24.79 8.75 9.75
C ARG A 161 -23.82 7.71 10.27
N TYR A 162 -23.00 8.09 11.23
CA TYR A 162 -22.14 7.15 11.95
C TYR A 162 -22.97 6.07 12.68
N ILE A 163 -22.35 4.89 12.84
CA ILE A 163 -22.77 3.92 13.84
C ILE A 163 -22.36 4.48 15.21
N TYR A 164 -23.24 4.44 16.21
CA TYR A 164 -22.97 4.94 17.55
C TYR A 164 -22.92 3.81 18.58
N ALA A 165 -22.30 4.08 19.72
CA ALA A 165 -22.30 3.16 20.87
C ALA A 165 -23.72 2.69 21.23
N SER A 166 -24.70 3.61 21.22
CA SER A 166 -26.11 3.31 21.53
C SER A 166 -26.76 2.33 20.54
N ASP A 167 -26.27 2.22 19.31
CA ASP A 167 -26.74 1.21 18.36
C ASP A 167 -26.23 -0.18 18.75
N LEU A 168 -24.91 -0.28 19.08
CA LEU A 168 -24.22 -1.53 19.43
C LEU A 168 -24.62 -2.06 20.80
N ASP A 169 -24.91 -1.17 21.77
CA ASP A 169 -25.30 -1.53 23.14
C ASP A 169 -26.57 -2.37 23.19
N LYS A 170 -27.44 -2.26 22.17
CA LYS A 170 -28.67 -3.06 22.07
C LYS A 170 -28.43 -4.57 22.03
N VAL A 171 -27.24 -4.99 21.57
CA VAL A 171 -26.92 -6.40 21.31
C VAL A 171 -25.61 -6.88 21.95
N SER A 172 -24.80 -5.99 22.52
CA SER A 172 -23.44 -6.30 23.00
C SER A 172 -23.16 -5.83 24.43
N LEU A 173 -24.10 -6.06 25.36
CA LEU A 173 -24.02 -5.59 26.75
C LEU A 173 -22.81 -6.17 27.51
N ASN A 174 -22.39 -7.39 27.19
CA ASN A 174 -21.36 -8.14 27.91
C ASN A 174 -20.04 -8.29 27.15
N ASN A 175 -19.96 -7.76 25.93
CA ASN A 175 -18.75 -7.83 25.11
C ASN A 175 -18.29 -6.42 24.71
N PRO A 176 -17.03 -6.06 24.90
CA PRO A 176 -16.49 -4.85 24.30
C PRO A 176 -16.44 -5.00 22.79
N VAL A 177 -16.89 -3.97 22.06
CA VAL A 177 -16.95 -3.94 20.59
C VAL A 177 -16.15 -2.76 20.08
N TRP A 178 -15.34 -3.02 19.04
CA TRP A 178 -14.69 -2.00 18.24
C TRP A 178 -14.94 -2.27 16.75
N LEU A 179 -15.52 -1.32 16.04
CA LEU A 179 -15.76 -1.39 14.60
C LEU A 179 -15.01 -0.25 13.91
N ALA A 180 -13.94 -0.58 13.21
CA ALA A 180 -13.14 0.38 12.46
C ALA A 180 -13.88 0.83 11.18
N HIS A 181 -13.85 2.13 10.90
CA HIS A 181 -14.33 2.66 9.63
C HIS A 181 -13.43 2.17 8.47
N THR A 182 -13.98 2.14 7.24
CA THR A 182 -13.26 1.66 6.06
C THR A 182 -11.93 2.37 5.83
N THR A 183 -11.83 3.66 6.16
CA THR A 183 -10.58 4.43 5.99
C THR A 183 -9.51 4.19 7.07
N GLY A 184 -9.86 3.50 8.17
CA GLY A 184 -8.95 3.31 9.30
C GLY A 184 -8.69 4.56 10.16
N HIS A 185 -9.21 5.73 9.79
CA HIS A 185 -8.98 7.00 10.51
C HIS A 185 -9.98 7.27 11.64
N TYR A 186 -11.03 6.47 11.76
CA TYR A 186 -11.97 6.51 12.87
C TYR A 186 -12.67 5.16 13.04
N GLY A 187 -13.32 5.01 14.16
CA GLY A 187 -14.11 3.82 14.46
C GLY A 187 -15.06 4.07 15.60
N VAL A 188 -15.92 3.09 15.90
CA VAL A 188 -16.90 3.17 16.96
C VAL A 188 -16.67 2.09 18.01
N ALA A 189 -16.63 2.52 19.26
CA ALA A 189 -16.61 1.67 20.46
C ALA A 189 -18.02 1.61 21.06
N ASN A 190 -18.48 0.44 21.52
CA ASN A 190 -19.68 0.38 22.36
C ASN A 190 -19.40 0.90 23.78
N SER A 191 -20.45 1.09 24.58
CA SER A 191 -20.32 1.62 25.95
C SER A 191 -19.46 0.74 26.85
N GLN A 192 -19.36 -0.56 26.62
CA GLN A 192 -18.46 -1.44 27.38
C GLN A 192 -16.99 -1.17 27.05
N ALA A 193 -16.65 -1.03 25.79
CA ALA A 193 -15.30 -0.68 25.37
C ALA A 193 -14.88 0.69 25.90
N LEU A 194 -15.77 1.71 25.83
CA LEU A 194 -15.52 3.03 26.41
C LEU A 194 -15.27 2.98 27.92
N ARG A 195 -16.04 2.16 28.65
CA ARG A 195 -15.82 1.97 30.13
C ARG A 195 -14.45 1.35 30.43
N LEU A 196 -14.06 0.31 29.67
CA LEU A 196 -12.72 -0.30 29.81
C LEU A 196 -11.61 0.72 29.53
N ALA A 197 -11.79 1.56 28.53
CA ALA A 197 -10.88 2.64 28.14
C ALA A 197 -10.94 3.85 29.09
N LYS A 198 -11.87 3.88 30.07
CA LYS A 198 -12.12 5.00 30.96
C LYS A 198 -12.44 6.32 30.22
N VAL A 199 -13.02 6.22 29.03
CA VAL A 199 -13.47 7.37 28.25
C VAL A 199 -14.81 7.84 28.74
N THR A 200 -14.90 9.08 29.22
CA THR A 200 -16.07 9.70 29.84
C THR A 200 -16.36 11.08 29.25
N ALA A 201 -17.44 11.72 29.70
CA ALA A 201 -17.73 13.11 29.35
C ALA A 201 -16.61 14.09 29.76
N GLY A 202 -15.83 13.75 30.81
CA GLY A 202 -14.68 14.56 31.29
C GLY A 202 -13.36 14.28 30.57
N THR A 203 -13.27 13.27 29.74
CA THR A 203 -12.04 12.94 29.02
C THR A 203 -11.78 13.99 27.95
N LYS A 204 -10.61 14.64 27.96
CA LYS A 204 -10.22 15.63 26.94
C LYS A 204 -9.84 14.95 25.63
N ASN A 205 -10.05 15.64 24.52
CA ASN A 205 -9.48 15.20 23.24
C ASN A 205 -7.95 15.13 23.35
N PRO A 206 -7.32 14.04 22.92
CA PRO A 206 -5.87 13.99 22.80
C PRO A 206 -5.39 14.92 21.67
N PRO A 207 -4.13 15.36 21.68
CA PRO A 207 -3.56 16.09 20.56
C PRO A 207 -3.70 15.30 19.25
N ALA A 208 -4.17 15.96 18.20
CA ALA A 208 -4.44 15.35 16.88
C ALA A 208 -5.43 14.17 16.92
N GLY A 209 -6.38 14.16 17.88
CA GLY A 209 -7.45 13.16 17.96
C GLY A 209 -8.73 13.74 18.48
N ILE A 210 -9.89 13.18 18.10
CA ILE A 210 -11.22 13.67 18.48
C ILE A 210 -12.02 12.54 19.11
N ILE A 211 -12.61 12.81 20.28
CA ILE A 211 -13.67 12.02 20.89
C ILE A 211 -15.00 12.68 20.50
N ASP A 212 -15.76 12.06 19.62
CA ASP A 212 -17.06 12.57 19.20
C ASP A 212 -18.08 12.55 20.34
N ARG A 213 -18.93 13.60 20.43
CA ARG A 213 -19.82 13.83 21.56
C ARG A 213 -21.22 14.24 21.11
N ASP A 214 -22.19 13.81 21.88
CA ASP A 214 -23.57 14.28 21.72
C ASP A 214 -23.76 15.71 22.28
N SER A 215 -24.95 16.26 22.11
CA SER A 215 -25.34 17.59 22.59
C SER A 215 -25.24 17.77 24.11
N GLN A 216 -25.11 16.67 24.87
CA GLN A 216 -24.92 16.68 26.33
C GLN A 216 -23.46 16.49 26.73
N GLY A 217 -22.55 16.47 25.76
CA GLY A 217 -21.10 16.27 25.97
C GLY A 217 -20.70 14.82 26.27
N ARG A 218 -21.58 13.84 26.10
CA ARG A 218 -21.28 12.42 26.32
C ARG A 218 -20.63 11.83 25.07
N PRO A 219 -19.59 10.97 25.20
CA PRO A 219 -19.00 10.27 24.06
C PRO A 219 -20.07 9.45 23.31
N THR A 220 -20.14 9.63 21.99
CA THR A 220 -21.03 8.87 21.10
C THR A 220 -20.55 7.45 20.83
N GLY A 221 -19.27 7.17 21.14
CA GLY A 221 -18.56 5.96 20.76
C GLY A 221 -17.59 6.18 19.60
N VAL A 222 -17.81 7.19 18.79
CA VAL A 222 -16.93 7.48 17.65
C VAL A 222 -15.64 8.16 18.12
N LEU A 223 -14.49 7.60 17.72
CA LEU A 223 -13.16 8.09 18.02
C LEU A 223 -12.43 8.30 16.69
N LYS A 224 -11.83 9.48 16.50
CA LYS A 224 -11.17 9.84 15.23
C LYS A 224 -9.68 10.04 15.43
N GLU A 225 -8.90 9.57 14.49
CA GLU A 225 -7.45 9.51 14.41
C GLU A 225 -6.79 8.66 15.51
N ASP A 226 -5.60 8.19 15.24
CA ASP A 226 -4.86 7.27 16.10
C ASP A 226 -4.80 7.67 17.58
N PRO A 227 -4.52 8.95 17.94
CA PRO A 227 -4.44 9.32 19.35
C PRO A 227 -5.75 9.12 20.12
N ALA A 228 -6.91 9.29 19.48
CA ALA A 228 -8.21 9.05 20.11
C ALA A 228 -8.60 7.57 20.03
N MET A 229 -8.41 6.92 18.89
CA MET A 229 -8.70 5.49 18.71
C MET A 229 -7.89 4.63 19.67
N ASN A 230 -6.62 4.96 19.89
CA ASN A 230 -5.72 4.22 20.77
C ASN A 230 -6.13 4.24 22.25
N LEU A 231 -7.02 5.12 22.68
CA LEU A 231 -7.64 5.01 24.00
C LEU A 231 -8.38 3.66 24.18
N VAL A 232 -8.93 3.11 23.10
CA VAL A 232 -9.67 1.84 23.08
C VAL A 232 -8.83 0.73 22.44
N VAL A 233 -8.24 0.96 21.26
CA VAL A 233 -7.55 -0.06 20.45
C VAL A 233 -6.38 -0.68 21.19
N SER A 234 -5.64 0.10 22.00
CA SER A 234 -4.54 -0.40 22.83
C SER A 234 -4.95 -1.45 23.88
N LEU A 235 -6.24 -1.57 24.18
CA LEU A 235 -6.78 -2.56 25.11
C LEU A 235 -7.21 -3.86 24.43
N ILE A 236 -7.25 -3.88 23.11
CA ILE A 236 -7.64 -5.05 22.33
C ILE A 236 -6.44 -6.00 22.28
N PRO A 237 -6.61 -7.28 22.69
CA PRO A 237 -5.53 -8.24 22.55
C PRO A 237 -5.11 -8.42 21.09
N PRO A 238 -3.83 -8.40 20.77
CA PRO A 238 -3.37 -8.62 19.40
C PRO A 238 -3.70 -10.05 18.95
N HIS A 239 -3.90 -10.23 17.66
CA HIS A 239 -3.99 -11.56 17.07
C HIS A 239 -2.71 -12.35 17.31
N SER A 240 -2.83 -13.67 17.50
CA SER A 240 -1.68 -14.54 17.69
C SER A 240 -0.77 -14.57 16.46
N HIS A 241 0.49 -14.94 16.64
CA HIS A 241 1.45 -15.13 15.54
C HIS A 241 0.88 -16.02 14.43
N ASP A 242 0.28 -17.18 14.80
CA ASP A 242 -0.31 -18.10 13.84
C ASP A 242 -1.50 -17.49 13.08
N GLN A 243 -2.34 -16.70 13.75
CA GLN A 243 -3.44 -15.99 13.10
C GLN A 243 -2.92 -14.98 12.08
N GLN A 244 -1.92 -14.19 12.45
CA GLN A 244 -1.29 -13.21 11.56
C GLN A 244 -0.64 -13.91 10.36
N ARG A 245 0.10 -14.99 10.60
CA ARG A 245 0.74 -15.78 9.55
C ARG A 245 -0.28 -16.40 8.58
N ASN A 246 -1.35 -17.01 9.10
CA ASN A 246 -2.42 -17.58 8.28
C ASN A 246 -3.16 -16.50 7.48
N GLY A 247 -3.37 -15.33 8.06
CA GLY A 247 -3.91 -14.17 7.37
C GLY A 247 -3.06 -13.76 6.16
N LEU A 248 -1.73 -13.68 6.33
CA LEU A 248 -0.81 -13.36 5.22
C LEU A 248 -0.86 -14.41 4.11
N LEU A 249 -0.85 -15.69 4.44
CA LEU A 249 -0.95 -16.78 3.44
C LEU A 249 -2.26 -16.68 2.66
N LYS A 250 -3.36 -16.43 3.35
CA LYS A 250 -4.67 -16.23 2.70
C LYS A 250 -4.65 -15.01 1.77
N MET A 251 -4.09 -13.89 2.22
CA MET A 251 -4.01 -12.67 1.41
C MET A 251 -3.15 -12.88 0.16
N MET A 252 -2.00 -13.57 0.29
CA MET A 252 -1.18 -13.94 -0.87
C MET A 252 -1.96 -14.77 -1.88
N ALA A 253 -2.73 -15.76 -1.41
CA ALA A 253 -3.57 -16.59 -2.29
C ALA A 253 -4.68 -15.77 -2.97
N ASP A 254 -5.32 -14.84 -2.24
CA ASP A 254 -6.35 -13.96 -2.79
C ASP A 254 -5.75 -12.97 -3.81
N PHE A 255 -4.55 -12.43 -3.57
CA PHE A 255 -3.82 -11.61 -4.53
C PHE A 255 -3.52 -12.39 -5.81
N ASN A 256 -2.97 -13.59 -5.68
CA ASN A 256 -2.67 -14.42 -6.84
C ASN A 256 -3.92 -14.74 -7.67
N LYS A 257 -5.08 -14.95 -7.02
CA LYS A 257 -6.37 -15.16 -7.69
C LYS A 257 -6.80 -13.96 -8.54
N GLU A 258 -6.35 -12.78 -8.22
CA GLU A 258 -6.66 -11.53 -8.94
C GLU A 258 -5.50 -11.08 -9.86
N GLY A 259 -4.55 -11.97 -10.17
CA GLY A 259 -3.43 -11.69 -11.08
C GLY A 259 -2.35 -10.78 -10.47
N MET A 260 -2.35 -10.61 -9.16
CA MET A 260 -1.43 -9.71 -8.47
C MET A 260 -0.22 -10.48 -7.95
N THR A 261 0.98 -9.95 -8.19
CA THR A 261 2.26 -10.61 -7.87
C THR A 261 3.16 -9.78 -6.96
N ALA A 262 2.84 -8.52 -6.72
CA ALA A 262 3.61 -7.66 -5.82
C ALA A 262 2.72 -6.65 -5.09
N ALA A 263 3.16 -6.24 -3.90
CA ALA A 263 2.52 -5.21 -3.09
C ALA A 263 3.56 -4.37 -2.34
N LYS A 264 3.25 -3.07 -2.14
CA LYS A 264 3.91 -2.20 -1.18
C LYS A 264 3.05 -2.16 0.08
N ASP A 265 3.62 -2.63 1.20
CA ASP A 265 2.97 -2.66 2.51
C ASP A 265 3.53 -1.55 3.40
N PRO A 266 2.81 -0.42 3.55
CA PRO A 266 3.30 0.77 4.23
C PRO A 266 2.91 0.81 5.70
N GLY A 267 3.88 1.07 6.58
CA GLY A 267 3.65 1.31 8.00
C GLY A 267 3.68 0.04 8.85
N ILE A 268 4.40 -0.98 8.40
CA ILE A 268 4.53 -2.23 9.16
C ILE A 268 5.25 -2.04 10.50
N LEU A 269 4.92 -2.90 11.45
CA LEU A 269 5.63 -3.08 12.70
C LEU A 269 6.71 -4.17 12.56
N PRO A 270 7.72 -4.20 13.45
CA PRO A 270 8.80 -5.18 13.39
C PRO A 270 8.35 -6.63 13.38
N GLU A 271 7.33 -6.95 14.16
CA GLU A 271 6.78 -8.31 14.29
C GLU A 271 6.24 -8.82 12.95
N ARG A 272 5.68 -7.92 12.14
CA ARG A 272 5.20 -8.24 10.78
C ARG A 272 6.35 -8.56 9.83
N TRP A 273 7.43 -7.79 9.92
CA TRP A 273 8.65 -8.05 9.16
C TRP A 273 9.19 -9.45 9.43
N ASP A 274 9.17 -9.89 10.68
CA ASP A 274 9.66 -11.21 11.08
C ASP A 274 8.81 -12.33 10.45
N ILE A 275 7.48 -12.16 10.39
CA ILE A 275 6.59 -13.13 9.73
C ILE A 275 6.85 -13.17 8.20
N TYR A 276 7.07 -12.04 7.54
CA TYR A 276 7.46 -12.03 6.12
C TYR A 276 8.75 -12.80 5.87
N ARG A 277 9.75 -12.62 6.74
CA ARG A 277 11.02 -13.34 6.68
C ARG A 277 10.85 -14.84 6.90
N GLU A 278 10.00 -15.23 7.84
CA GLU A 278 9.64 -16.63 8.10
C GLU A 278 9.00 -17.28 6.87
N LEU A 279 7.94 -16.67 6.32
CA LEU A 279 7.26 -17.19 5.13
C LEU A 279 8.19 -17.28 3.92
N LEU A 280 9.09 -16.32 3.74
CA LEU A 280 10.09 -16.36 2.68
C LEU A 280 11.05 -17.55 2.87
N ASN A 281 11.58 -17.76 4.08
CA ASN A 281 12.50 -18.86 4.39
C ASN A 281 11.85 -20.23 4.21
N GLU A 282 10.54 -20.33 4.42
CA GLU A 282 9.75 -21.54 4.18
C GLU A 282 9.35 -21.74 2.70
N ASN A 283 9.74 -20.83 1.80
CA ASN A 283 9.33 -20.81 0.39
C ASN A 283 7.80 -20.71 0.20
N LYS A 284 7.09 -20.04 1.12
CA LYS A 284 5.63 -19.85 1.08
C LYS A 284 5.21 -18.48 0.56
N SER A 285 6.14 -17.58 0.31
CA SER A 285 5.84 -16.27 -0.26
C SER A 285 5.50 -16.40 -1.75
N THR A 286 4.27 -16.08 -2.11
CA THR A 286 3.78 -16.08 -3.50
C THR A 286 3.46 -14.68 -4.01
N VAL A 287 3.79 -13.65 -3.24
CA VAL A 287 3.68 -12.23 -3.58
C VAL A 287 4.97 -11.54 -3.16
N ARG A 288 5.50 -10.65 -4.00
CA ARG A 288 6.65 -9.80 -3.66
C ARG A 288 6.19 -8.70 -2.73
N ILE A 289 6.90 -8.46 -1.65
CA ILE A 289 6.57 -7.43 -0.66
C ILE A 289 7.68 -6.38 -0.59
N PHE A 290 7.28 -5.13 -0.80
CA PHE A 290 8.08 -3.95 -0.51
C PHE A 290 7.54 -3.32 0.78
N ALA A 291 8.22 -3.55 1.90
CA ALA A 291 7.75 -3.14 3.22
C ALA A 291 8.32 -1.78 3.63
N LEU A 292 7.46 -0.88 4.10
CA LEU A 292 7.85 0.37 4.76
C LEU A 292 7.57 0.28 6.25
N PHE A 293 8.58 0.50 7.07
CA PHE A 293 8.38 0.57 8.51
C PHE A 293 7.67 1.86 8.92
N LEU A 294 6.86 1.81 9.96
CA LEU A 294 6.26 3.00 10.53
C LEU A 294 7.36 3.92 11.08
N GLY A 295 7.42 5.16 10.59
CA GLY A 295 8.42 6.15 10.97
C GLY A 295 8.21 6.73 12.37
N GLY A 296 7.01 6.56 12.94
CA GLY A 296 6.60 7.11 14.22
C GLY A 296 6.19 8.60 14.14
N THR A 297 6.02 9.22 15.31
CA THR A 297 5.55 10.61 15.45
C THR A 297 6.53 11.53 16.19
N THR A 298 7.68 11.00 16.60
CA THR A 298 8.73 11.74 17.32
C THR A 298 10.11 11.45 16.74
N MET A 299 11.07 12.33 17.00
CA MET A 299 12.45 12.10 16.58
C MET A 299 13.08 10.85 17.21
N ASP A 300 12.64 10.46 18.40
CA ASP A 300 13.17 9.27 19.07
C ASP A 300 12.62 7.99 18.43
N SER A 301 11.32 7.95 18.11
CA SER A 301 10.75 6.83 17.34
C SER A 301 11.36 6.74 15.93
N ALA A 302 11.60 7.88 15.26
CA ALA A 302 12.28 7.90 13.96
C ALA A 302 13.70 7.33 14.03
N ARG A 303 14.49 7.68 15.06
CA ARG A 303 15.84 7.10 15.28
C ARG A 303 15.79 5.60 15.57
N ALA A 304 14.81 5.15 16.35
CA ALA A 304 14.62 3.72 16.61
C ALA A 304 14.33 2.94 15.33
N THR A 305 13.43 3.46 14.48
CA THR A 305 13.11 2.88 13.16
C THR A 305 14.34 2.91 12.24
N LEU A 306 15.09 4.03 12.21
CA LEU A 306 16.33 4.12 11.42
C LEU A 306 17.34 3.04 11.83
N SER A 307 17.53 2.81 13.12
CA SER A 307 18.47 1.79 13.63
C SER A 307 18.10 0.38 13.15
N ARG A 308 16.81 0.08 12.98
CA ARG A 308 16.32 -1.18 12.42
C ARG A 308 16.56 -1.27 10.91
N LEU A 309 16.24 -0.20 10.18
CA LEU A 309 16.47 -0.12 8.74
C LEU A 309 17.94 -0.30 8.36
N GLN A 310 18.86 0.24 9.16
CA GLN A 310 20.29 0.10 8.92
C GLN A 310 20.81 -1.35 9.05
N GLN A 311 20.03 -2.23 9.65
CA GLN A 311 20.33 -3.67 9.75
C GLN A 311 19.80 -4.47 8.55
N GLN A 312 19.05 -3.84 7.66
CA GLN A 312 18.46 -4.47 6.47
C GLN A 312 19.19 -4.03 5.20
N PRO A 313 19.20 -4.84 4.14
CA PRO A 313 19.69 -4.40 2.85
C PRO A 313 18.84 -3.26 2.31
N LYS A 314 19.49 -2.25 1.72
CA LYS A 314 18.78 -1.13 1.08
C LYS A 314 18.36 -1.49 -0.34
N PRO A 315 17.19 -1.01 -0.82
CA PRO A 315 16.80 -1.19 -2.21
C PRO A 315 17.90 -0.70 -3.21
N PRO A 316 18.10 -1.37 -4.34
CA PRO A 316 17.34 -2.52 -4.84
C PRO A 316 17.75 -3.88 -4.25
N GLN A 317 18.65 -3.92 -3.27
CA GLN A 317 19.00 -5.15 -2.58
C GLN A 317 17.79 -5.71 -1.83
N SER A 318 17.66 -7.04 -1.86
CA SER A 318 16.46 -7.71 -1.37
C SER A 318 16.78 -9.07 -0.76
N PHE A 319 15.80 -9.65 -0.09
CA PHE A 319 15.82 -11.05 0.30
C PHE A 319 15.06 -11.90 -0.73
N GLY A 320 15.47 -13.15 -0.91
CA GLY A 320 14.78 -14.09 -1.80
C GLY A 320 14.75 -13.63 -3.26
N ASP A 321 15.77 -12.90 -3.70
CA ASP A 321 15.92 -12.48 -5.09
C ASP A 321 14.73 -11.62 -5.57
N GLY A 322 14.47 -10.54 -4.88
CA GLY A 322 13.37 -9.60 -5.16
C GLY A 322 12.02 -9.98 -4.57
N MET A 323 11.95 -10.97 -3.68
CA MET A 323 10.68 -11.35 -3.03
C MET A 323 10.33 -10.49 -1.83
N LEU A 324 11.32 -9.99 -1.08
CA LEU A 324 11.09 -9.15 0.10
C LEU A 324 12.12 -8.03 0.15
N LEU A 325 11.65 -6.79 0.17
CA LEU A 325 12.47 -5.59 0.26
C LEU A 325 12.11 -4.79 1.52
N SER A 326 13.15 -4.30 2.22
CA SER A 326 13.02 -3.30 3.27
C SER A 326 13.14 -1.92 2.63
N GLY A 327 11.99 -1.27 2.31
CA GLY A 327 11.98 -0.10 1.44
C GLY A 327 12.40 1.21 2.10
N GLY A 328 12.01 1.43 3.33
CA GLY A 328 12.18 2.71 4.03
C GLY A 328 11.08 2.93 5.05
N VAL A 329 10.52 4.13 5.07
CA VAL A 329 9.53 4.51 6.09
C VAL A 329 8.24 5.08 5.51
N LYS A 330 7.13 4.81 6.23
CA LYS A 330 5.85 5.51 6.13
C LYS A 330 5.76 6.56 7.23
N ILE A 331 5.38 7.77 6.88
CA ILE A 331 5.04 8.87 7.82
C ILE A 331 3.65 9.39 7.46
N PHE A 332 2.91 9.91 8.45
CA PHE A 332 1.63 10.57 8.23
C PHE A 332 1.80 12.09 8.38
N MET A 333 1.33 12.88 7.39
CA MET A 333 1.31 14.32 7.49
C MET A 333 -0.05 14.84 7.94
N ASP A 334 -1.14 14.20 7.52
CA ASP A 334 -2.50 14.57 7.87
C ASP A 334 -3.41 13.36 8.04
N GLY A 335 -4.71 13.60 8.18
CA GLY A 335 -5.75 12.59 8.32
C GLY A 335 -6.47 12.29 7.00
N SER A 336 -7.77 11.92 7.08
CA SER A 336 -8.55 11.43 5.94
C SER A 336 -9.55 12.44 5.38
N GLY A 337 -9.91 12.28 4.11
CA GLY A 337 -10.98 13.04 3.47
C GLY A 337 -12.35 12.72 4.06
N SER A 338 -12.73 11.45 4.20
CA SER A 338 -14.01 11.04 4.78
C SER A 338 -14.14 11.48 6.24
N GLY A 339 -13.05 11.42 7.02
CA GLY A 339 -13.03 11.90 8.42
C GLY A 339 -13.01 13.42 8.56
N ARG A 340 -12.77 14.18 7.49
CA ARG A 340 -12.54 15.63 7.48
C ARG A 340 -11.40 16.08 8.39
N THR A 341 -10.40 15.23 8.53
CA THR A 341 -9.20 15.44 9.32
C THR A 341 -7.99 15.75 8.46
N ALA A 342 -8.08 15.51 7.14
CA ALA A 342 -7.03 15.92 6.21
C ALA A 342 -6.85 17.43 6.19
N TRP A 343 -5.59 17.87 6.11
CA TRP A 343 -5.19 19.27 6.30
C TRP A 343 -5.27 20.07 4.99
N VAL A 344 -6.25 20.98 4.92
CA VAL A 344 -6.61 21.74 3.74
C VAL A 344 -6.45 23.25 3.95
N TYR A 345 -6.33 24.02 2.86
CA TYR A 345 -6.31 25.48 2.91
C TYR A 345 -7.68 26.08 3.18
N GLU A 346 -8.70 25.61 2.44
CA GLU A 346 -10.07 26.07 2.57
C GLU A 346 -10.90 25.07 3.39
N PRO A 347 -11.85 25.51 4.21
CA PRO A 347 -12.67 24.62 5.02
C PRO A 347 -13.32 23.47 4.24
N TRP A 348 -13.55 22.36 4.93
CA TRP A 348 -14.31 21.25 4.41
C TRP A 348 -15.72 21.67 4.05
N HIS A 349 -16.28 21.09 2.99
CA HIS A 349 -17.60 21.46 2.48
C HIS A 349 -18.74 20.93 3.37
N GLU A 350 -19.84 21.71 3.50
CA GLU A 350 -20.89 21.49 4.48
C GLU A 350 -21.92 20.40 4.12
N LYS A 351 -21.95 19.88 2.88
CA LYS A 351 -23.18 19.30 2.34
C LYS A 351 -23.37 17.79 2.41
N SER A 352 -22.43 16.97 2.88
CA SER A 352 -22.66 15.52 2.78
C SER A 352 -23.30 14.88 4.02
N THR A 353 -23.00 15.33 5.23
CA THR A 353 -23.47 14.66 6.45
C THR A 353 -23.74 15.57 7.65
N GLU A 354 -23.76 16.89 7.52
CA GLU A 354 -23.88 17.88 8.62
C GLU A 354 -22.85 17.72 9.76
N ILE A 355 -21.76 16.95 9.54
CA ILE A 355 -20.78 16.60 10.55
C ILE A 355 -19.51 17.42 10.32
N ASP A 356 -18.97 18.05 11.37
CA ASP A 356 -17.68 18.76 11.41
C ASP A 356 -17.51 19.85 10.34
N THR A 357 -18.51 20.70 10.18
CA THR A 357 -18.46 21.83 9.23
C THR A 357 -17.54 22.96 9.70
N GLY A 358 -16.88 23.65 8.77
CA GLY A 358 -16.05 24.82 9.02
C GLY A 358 -14.63 24.56 9.53
N ASN A 359 -14.20 23.30 9.67
CA ASN A 359 -12.80 22.97 9.99
C ASN A 359 -11.94 22.83 8.73
N THR A 360 -10.62 22.98 8.88
CA THR A 360 -9.62 22.80 7.81
C THR A 360 -8.76 21.55 8.01
N GLY A 361 -9.17 20.61 8.87
CA GLY A 361 -8.30 19.52 9.29
C GLY A 361 -7.08 20.00 10.06
N TYR A 362 -6.12 19.13 10.23
CA TYR A 362 -4.91 19.43 11.00
C TYR A 362 -3.76 18.48 10.60
N PRO A 363 -2.49 18.89 10.82
CA PRO A 363 -1.36 18.00 10.61
C PRO A 363 -1.35 16.89 11.67
N ALA A 364 -1.07 15.64 11.27
CA ALA A 364 -1.00 14.47 12.15
C ALA A 364 0.16 14.55 13.15
N LEU A 365 1.21 15.30 12.79
CA LEU A 365 2.32 15.62 13.68
C LEU A 365 2.82 17.05 13.43
N ASP A 366 3.57 17.60 14.38
CA ASP A 366 4.14 18.94 14.22
C ASP A 366 4.95 19.04 12.92
N PRO A 367 4.62 20.02 12.03
CA PRO A 367 5.26 20.14 10.72
C PRO A 367 6.79 20.30 10.76
N ALA A 368 7.33 20.95 11.79
CA ALA A 368 8.78 21.09 11.93
C ALA A 368 9.43 19.75 12.37
N THR A 369 8.74 18.95 13.17
CA THR A 369 9.18 17.59 13.52
C THR A 369 9.15 16.69 12.28
N TYR A 370 8.11 16.76 11.47
CA TYR A 370 8.02 16.06 10.20
C TYR A 370 9.23 16.35 9.29
N GLN A 371 9.57 17.63 9.09
CA GLN A 371 10.72 18.03 8.26
C GLN A 371 12.03 17.41 8.78
N ARG A 372 12.24 17.43 10.11
CA ARG A 372 13.44 16.81 10.72
C ARG A 372 13.48 15.30 10.54
N MET A 373 12.33 14.62 10.61
CA MET A 373 12.23 13.17 10.38
C MET A 373 12.54 12.83 8.92
N VAL A 374 11.94 13.53 7.97
CA VAL A 374 12.23 13.35 6.54
C VAL A 374 13.72 13.56 6.26
N LYS A 375 14.31 14.65 6.80
CA LYS A 375 15.73 14.91 6.65
C LYS A 375 16.60 13.79 7.23
N LEU A 376 16.26 13.25 8.39
CA LEU A 376 16.98 12.14 9.02
C LEU A 376 17.04 10.91 8.08
N PHE A 377 15.90 10.49 7.52
CA PHE A 377 15.85 9.34 6.62
C PHE A 377 16.49 9.62 5.27
N HIS A 378 16.25 10.79 4.69
CA HIS A 378 16.87 11.23 3.45
C HIS A 378 18.40 11.25 3.55
N ASP A 379 18.95 11.89 4.58
CA ASP A 379 20.39 12.03 4.79
C ASP A 379 21.09 10.68 5.02
N THR A 380 20.36 9.69 5.45
CA THR A 380 20.85 8.32 5.64
C THR A 380 20.56 7.40 4.44
N GLY A 381 19.96 7.94 3.36
CA GLY A 381 19.74 7.26 2.10
C GLY A 381 18.59 6.26 2.12
N PHE A 382 17.53 6.55 2.88
CA PHE A 382 16.31 5.76 2.89
C PHE A 382 15.16 6.46 2.17
N HIS A 383 14.35 5.66 1.48
CA HIS A 383 13.07 6.08 0.92
C HIS A 383 12.11 6.53 2.02
N VAL A 384 11.35 7.59 1.73
CA VAL A 384 10.26 8.08 2.59
C VAL A 384 9.00 8.15 1.75
N SER A 385 7.93 7.50 2.18
CA SER A 385 6.60 7.72 1.65
C SER A 385 5.72 8.37 2.71
N THR A 386 5.08 9.48 2.37
CA THR A 386 4.28 10.26 3.31
C THR A 386 2.82 10.29 2.91
N HIS A 387 1.95 9.89 3.84
CA HIS A 387 0.51 10.08 3.73
C HIS A 387 0.16 11.57 3.69
N ALA A 388 -0.47 12.01 2.63
CA ALA A 388 -0.96 13.37 2.45
C ALA A 388 -2.19 13.39 1.53
N VAL A 389 -3.34 13.74 2.10
CA VAL A 389 -4.65 13.78 1.45
C VAL A 389 -5.05 15.21 1.09
N GLY A 390 -4.95 16.13 2.04
CA GLY A 390 -5.31 17.53 1.88
C GLY A 390 -4.29 18.31 1.04
N ASP A 391 -4.76 19.31 0.32
CA ASP A 391 -3.94 20.17 -0.55
C ASP A 391 -2.79 20.85 0.20
N ARG A 392 -3.04 21.33 1.41
CA ARG A 392 -2.03 21.94 2.27
C ARG A 392 -1.00 20.93 2.78
N ALA A 393 -1.42 19.72 3.11
CA ALA A 393 -0.52 18.64 3.51
C ALA A 393 0.38 18.20 2.34
N ILE A 394 -0.19 18.07 1.15
CA ILE A 394 0.54 17.71 -0.07
C ILE A 394 1.62 18.74 -0.37
N ASP A 395 1.27 20.05 -0.37
CA ASP A 395 2.25 21.12 -0.56
C ASP A 395 3.38 21.03 0.47
N TRP A 396 3.06 20.85 1.74
CA TRP A 396 4.06 20.71 2.80
C TRP A 396 5.02 19.54 2.58
N VAL A 397 4.50 18.42 2.12
CA VAL A 397 5.28 17.20 1.83
C VAL A 397 6.22 17.42 0.66
N VAL A 398 5.73 17.93 -0.47
CA VAL A 398 6.57 18.11 -1.67
C VAL A 398 7.62 19.21 -1.47
N ASP A 399 7.29 20.27 -0.71
CA ASP A 399 8.25 21.32 -0.35
C ASP A 399 9.33 20.80 0.59
N THR A 400 8.97 19.91 1.52
CA THR A 400 9.95 19.24 2.39
C THR A 400 10.89 18.36 1.58
N TYR A 401 10.37 17.56 0.62
CA TYR A 401 11.22 16.77 -0.28
C TYR A 401 12.12 17.65 -1.14
N ALA A 402 11.59 18.75 -1.68
CA ALA A 402 12.39 19.71 -2.46
C ALA A 402 13.52 20.33 -1.62
N ALA A 403 13.24 20.67 -0.35
CA ALA A 403 14.22 21.25 0.55
C ALA A 403 15.37 20.27 0.87
N VAL A 404 15.07 19.04 1.27
CA VAL A 404 16.11 18.03 1.60
C VAL A 404 16.92 17.63 0.37
N LEU A 405 16.29 17.49 -0.80
CA LEU A 405 16.96 17.21 -2.06
C LEU A 405 17.81 18.37 -2.58
N LYS A 406 17.44 19.60 -2.26
CA LYS A 406 18.27 20.78 -2.55
C LYS A 406 19.48 20.86 -1.63
N GLU A 407 19.32 20.56 -0.34
CA GLU A 407 20.40 20.59 0.65
C GLU A 407 21.38 19.43 0.42
N ARG A 408 20.87 18.20 0.20
CA ARG A 408 21.66 17.00 -0.06
C ARG A 408 21.13 16.30 -1.31
N PRO A 409 21.60 16.66 -2.51
CA PRO A 409 21.17 16.05 -3.76
C PRO A 409 21.45 14.54 -3.76
N THR A 410 20.39 13.73 -3.83
CA THR A 410 20.47 12.27 -3.92
C THR A 410 19.47 11.81 -4.98
N ASN A 411 19.96 11.06 -5.98
CA ASN A 411 19.11 10.52 -7.03
C ASN A 411 18.60 9.13 -6.68
N GLY A 412 17.37 8.82 -7.04
CA GLY A 412 16.83 7.48 -6.95
C GLY A 412 16.33 7.04 -5.57
N LEU A 413 16.10 7.97 -4.61
CA LEU A 413 15.43 7.60 -3.35
C LEU A 413 13.92 7.47 -3.49
N ARG A 414 13.36 7.93 -4.61
CA ARG A 414 11.96 7.74 -5.03
C ARG A 414 10.93 8.12 -3.97
N HIS A 415 11.20 9.18 -3.17
CA HIS A 415 10.26 9.63 -2.14
C HIS A 415 8.84 9.74 -2.68
N GLY A 416 7.85 9.18 -1.96
CA GLY A 416 6.46 9.05 -2.37
C GLY A 416 5.52 9.99 -1.62
N VAL A 417 4.45 10.41 -2.30
CA VAL A 417 3.32 11.14 -1.71
C VAL A 417 2.11 10.23 -1.78
N ILE A 418 1.80 9.59 -0.66
CA ILE A 418 0.72 8.61 -0.57
C ILE A 418 -0.62 9.35 -0.61
N HIS A 419 -1.57 8.79 -1.32
CA HIS A 419 -2.88 9.31 -1.69
C HIS A 419 -2.80 10.48 -2.67
N CYS A 420 -2.14 11.58 -2.31
CA CYS A 420 -2.01 12.74 -3.20
C CYS A 420 -3.36 13.12 -3.87
N ASN A 421 -4.44 13.17 -3.04
CA ASN A 421 -5.81 13.20 -3.56
C ASN A 421 -6.15 14.49 -4.32
N ILE A 422 -5.79 15.65 -3.74
CA ILE A 422 -6.15 16.99 -4.28
C ILE A 422 -4.90 17.88 -4.37
N PRO A 423 -3.87 17.51 -5.14
CA PRO A 423 -2.66 18.31 -5.24
C PRO A 423 -2.94 19.69 -5.86
N THR A 424 -2.28 20.72 -5.34
CA THR A 424 -2.28 22.05 -5.92
C THR A 424 -1.49 22.09 -7.24
N ASP A 425 -1.62 23.15 -8.02
CA ASP A 425 -0.76 23.37 -9.19
C ASP A 425 0.72 23.49 -8.80
N HIS A 426 1.00 24.06 -7.59
CA HIS A 426 2.34 24.10 -7.01
C HIS A 426 2.88 22.71 -6.74
N ALA A 427 2.11 21.85 -6.06
CA ALA A 427 2.51 20.47 -5.79
C ALA A 427 2.78 19.69 -7.07
N ILE A 428 1.90 19.81 -8.08
CA ILE A 428 2.06 19.15 -9.39
C ILE A 428 3.37 19.60 -10.06
N ALA A 429 3.61 20.92 -10.12
CA ALA A 429 4.85 21.45 -10.70
C ALA A 429 6.10 20.99 -9.96
N THR A 430 6.03 20.95 -8.62
CA THR A 430 7.13 20.48 -7.77
C THR A 430 7.41 19.00 -7.97
N MET A 431 6.38 18.13 -7.97
CA MET A 431 6.54 16.69 -8.23
C MET A 431 7.15 16.44 -9.60
N ALA A 432 6.70 17.12 -10.66
CA ALA A 432 7.29 16.99 -12.00
C ALA A 432 8.77 17.35 -12.02
N ALA A 433 9.15 18.42 -11.33
CA ALA A 433 10.56 18.85 -11.21
C ALA A 433 11.40 17.84 -10.41
N LEU A 434 10.85 17.30 -9.31
CA LEU A 434 11.52 16.30 -8.47
C LEU A 434 11.72 14.97 -9.21
N GLN A 435 10.71 14.48 -9.94
CA GLN A 435 10.84 13.26 -10.75
C GLN A 435 11.92 13.42 -11.80
N LYS A 436 11.87 14.52 -12.55
CA LYS A 436 12.84 14.79 -13.63
C LYS A 436 14.27 14.92 -13.12
N LYS A 437 14.48 15.52 -11.95
CA LYS A 437 15.82 15.91 -11.48
C LYS A 437 16.44 14.91 -10.52
N PHE A 438 15.62 14.27 -9.67
CA PHE A 438 16.11 13.48 -8.53
C PHE A 438 15.51 12.08 -8.45
N ASP A 439 14.65 11.69 -9.40
CA ASP A 439 13.90 10.44 -9.31
C ASP A 439 13.18 10.33 -7.95
N ALA A 440 12.34 11.33 -7.63
CA ALA A 440 11.61 11.46 -6.37
C ALA A 440 10.31 12.26 -6.55
N GLY A 441 9.41 12.27 -5.54
CA GLY A 441 8.15 13.00 -5.60
C GLY A 441 7.06 12.24 -6.36
N TYR A 442 6.95 10.94 -6.15
CA TYR A 442 6.01 10.08 -6.84
C TYR A 442 4.64 10.04 -6.14
N PRO A 443 3.54 10.40 -6.82
CA PRO A 443 2.20 10.10 -6.30
C PRO A 443 1.99 8.58 -6.18
N GLU A 444 1.41 8.15 -5.07
CA GLU A 444 0.96 6.78 -4.82
C GLU A 444 -0.55 6.81 -4.62
N THR A 445 -1.29 6.70 -5.72
CA THR A 445 -2.71 7.03 -5.74
C THR A 445 -3.60 5.80 -5.72
N GLN A 446 -4.82 5.97 -5.22
CA GLN A 446 -5.80 4.89 -5.13
C GLN A 446 -7.02 5.23 -5.99
N ALA A 447 -6.95 4.92 -7.29
CA ALA A 447 -8.08 5.12 -8.19
C ALA A 447 -9.39 4.48 -7.68
N PRO A 448 -9.40 3.32 -7.00
CA PRO A 448 -10.61 2.76 -6.41
C PRO A 448 -11.32 3.67 -5.40
N PHE A 449 -10.64 4.69 -4.81
CA PHE A 449 -11.30 5.68 -3.97
C PHE A 449 -12.40 6.43 -4.69
N LEU A 450 -12.20 6.74 -5.98
CA LEU A 450 -13.22 7.40 -6.82
C LEU A 450 -14.51 6.57 -6.93
N TRP A 451 -14.41 5.27 -6.80
CA TRP A 451 -15.54 4.36 -6.84
C TRP A 451 -16.07 4.04 -5.45
N TRP A 452 -15.23 3.42 -4.62
CA TRP A 452 -15.67 2.73 -3.39
C TRP A 452 -16.08 3.68 -2.27
N ILE A 453 -15.34 4.78 -2.12
CA ILE A 453 -15.61 5.86 -1.16
C ILE A 453 -15.86 7.21 -1.87
N GLY A 454 -16.03 7.19 -3.20
CA GLY A 454 -16.21 8.38 -4.02
C GLY A 454 -17.48 9.16 -3.68
N ASP A 455 -18.54 8.47 -3.25
CA ASP A 455 -19.78 9.11 -2.80
C ASP A 455 -19.57 9.97 -1.54
N SER A 456 -18.72 9.52 -0.60
CA SER A 456 -18.31 10.32 0.56
C SER A 456 -17.37 11.46 0.15
N TYR A 457 -16.35 11.17 -0.65
CA TYR A 457 -15.35 12.14 -1.07
C TYR A 457 -15.95 13.31 -1.83
N ALA A 458 -16.82 13.02 -2.77
CA ALA A 458 -17.48 13.99 -3.60
C ALA A 458 -18.31 15.02 -2.81
N GLY A 459 -18.87 14.65 -1.67
CA GLY A 459 -19.57 15.58 -0.79
C GLY A 459 -18.67 16.38 0.14
N THR A 460 -17.50 15.83 0.50
CA THR A 460 -16.62 16.43 1.52
C THR A 460 -15.60 17.40 0.95
N PHE A 461 -15.04 17.14 -0.22
CA PHE A 461 -14.05 18.04 -0.83
C PHE A 461 -14.67 19.30 -1.43
N GLY A 462 -15.94 19.24 -1.87
CA GLY A 462 -16.66 20.35 -2.50
C GLY A 462 -16.38 20.47 -4.00
N ALA A 463 -17.32 21.06 -4.73
CA ALA A 463 -17.39 21.01 -6.20
C ALA A 463 -16.11 21.44 -6.94
N GLN A 464 -15.32 22.38 -6.40
CA GLN A 464 -14.09 22.82 -7.06
C GLN A 464 -12.95 21.82 -6.93
N ARG A 465 -12.85 21.11 -5.79
CA ARG A 465 -11.79 20.13 -5.50
C ARG A 465 -12.18 18.74 -6.05
N ASP A 466 -13.45 18.41 -6.02
CA ASP A 466 -13.97 17.12 -6.44
C ASP A 466 -13.56 16.73 -7.86
N PHE A 467 -13.64 17.67 -8.81
CA PHE A 467 -13.29 17.42 -10.21
C PHE A 467 -11.79 17.22 -10.44
N ARG A 468 -10.95 17.60 -9.46
CA ARG A 468 -9.49 17.45 -9.50
C ARG A 468 -8.97 16.33 -8.62
N LEU A 469 -9.83 15.52 -8.03
CA LEU A 469 -9.42 14.32 -7.31
C LEU A 469 -8.57 13.42 -8.20
N MET A 470 -7.33 13.15 -7.80
CA MET A 470 -6.37 12.30 -8.56
C MET A 470 -6.32 12.72 -10.02
N PRO A 471 -5.62 13.83 -10.37
CA PRO A 471 -5.64 14.45 -11.68
C PRO A 471 -4.73 13.73 -12.68
N TYR A 472 -5.10 12.52 -13.07
CA TYR A 472 -4.27 11.61 -13.88
C TYR A 472 -3.94 12.15 -15.26
N LYS A 473 -4.89 12.80 -15.95
CA LYS A 473 -4.62 13.43 -17.25
C LYS A 473 -3.61 14.55 -17.10
N THR A 474 -3.80 15.40 -16.09
CA THR A 474 -2.85 16.47 -15.75
C THR A 474 -1.46 15.89 -15.44
N TYR A 475 -1.36 14.76 -14.74
CA TYR A 475 -0.08 14.09 -14.49
C TYR A 475 0.60 13.69 -15.80
N VAL A 476 -0.13 13.04 -16.71
CA VAL A 476 0.41 12.69 -18.04
C VAL A 476 0.91 13.93 -18.79
N GLU A 477 0.13 15.01 -18.83
CA GLU A 477 0.51 16.26 -19.50
C GLU A 477 1.75 16.92 -18.90
N LYS A 478 2.01 16.72 -17.61
CA LYS A 478 3.20 17.22 -16.90
C LYS A 478 4.37 16.23 -16.87
N GLY A 479 4.20 15.05 -17.48
CA GLY A 479 5.24 14.00 -17.47
C GLY A 479 5.45 13.34 -16.12
N ILE A 480 4.44 13.41 -15.23
CA ILE A 480 4.47 12.73 -13.93
C ILE A 480 3.98 11.30 -14.12
N VAL A 481 4.75 10.34 -13.61
CA VAL A 481 4.31 8.95 -13.44
C VAL A 481 3.91 8.70 -11.99
N TRP A 482 3.02 7.74 -11.76
CA TRP A 482 2.48 7.41 -10.44
C TRP A 482 2.32 5.91 -10.24
N GLY A 483 2.26 5.48 -8.98
CA GLY A 483 1.85 4.11 -8.63
C GLY A 483 0.35 4.04 -8.35
N GLY A 484 -0.32 3.04 -8.93
CA GLY A 484 -1.69 2.69 -8.61
C GLY A 484 -1.74 1.70 -7.46
N GLY A 485 -2.61 1.94 -6.50
CA GLY A 485 -2.82 1.07 -5.35
C GLY A 485 -4.29 0.99 -4.94
N SER A 486 -4.59 0.17 -3.96
CA SER A 486 -5.94 0.01 -3.41
C SER A 486 -6.12 0.66 -2.05
N ASP A 487 -5.05 0.75 -1.29
CA ASP A 487 -5.10 1.05 0.15
C ASP A 487 -5.98 0.03 0.91
N TYR A 488 -5.99 -1.26 0.44
CA TYR A 488 -6.76 -2.29 1.15
C TYR A 488 -6.40 -2.30 2.65
N PRO A 489 -7.39 -2.39 3.56
CA PRO A 489 -8.79 -2.71 3.35
C PRO A 489 -9.72 -1.50 3.09
N VAL A 490 -9.18 -0.28 2.86
CA VAL A 490 -10.00 0.91 2.56
C VAL A 490 -10.87 0.68 1.33
N THR A 491 -10.25 0.13 0.27
CA THR A 491 -10.99 -0.34 -0.92
C THR A 491 -10.62 -1.78 -1.27
N PRO A 492 -11.44 -2.48 -2.06
CA PRO A 492 -11.05 -3.79 -2.59
C PRO A 492 -9.75 -3.73 -3.39
N PHE A 493 -8.83 -4.69 -3.15
CA PHE A 493 -7.48 -4.70 -3.75
C PHE A 493 -7.39 -5.09 -5.23
N PRO A 494 -8.31 -5.85 -5.88
CA PRO A 494 -8.13 -6.26 -7.25
C PRO A 494 -7.80 -5.10 -8.19
N ALA A 495 -6.64 -5.14 -8.86
CA ALA A 495 -6.15 -4.07 -9.72
C ALA A 495 -7.14 -3.68 -10.83
N ARG A 496 -7.98 -4.62 -11.30
CA ARG A 496 -9.05 -4.35 -12.30
C ARG A 496 -10.01 -3.24 -11.86
N TYR A 497 -10.25 -3.06 -10.56
CA TYR A 497 -11.05 -1.94 -10.05
C TYR A 497 -10.31 -0.61 -10.19
N GLY A 498 -9.00 -0.60 -9.94
CA GLY A 498 -8.16 0.56 -10.13
C GLY A 498 -8.03 0.96 -11.62
N LEU A 499 -7.85 -0.02 -12.50
CA LEU A 499 -7.84 0.19 -13.96
C LEU A 499 -9.17 0.81 -14.40
N TRP A 500 -10.28 0.20 -14.02
CA TRP A 500 -11.62 0.69 -14.35
C TRP A 500 -11.88 2.10 -13.79
N SER A 501 -11.56 2.34 -12.51
CA SER A 501 -11.78 3.64 -11.86
C SER A 501 -10.95 4.76 -12.48
N SER A 502 -9.73 4.49 -12.94
CA SER A 502 -8.88 5.45 -13.64
C SER A 502 -9.47 5.89 -15.00
N VAL A 503 -10.17 4.97 -15.67
CA VAL A 503 -10.75 5.19 -17.00
C VAL A 503 -12.16 5.75 -16.91
N VAL A 504 -13.02 5.18 -16.05
CA VAL A 504 -14.48 5.43 -16.07
C VAL A 504 -14.93 6.47 -15.04
N ARG A 505 -14.30 6.49 -13.85
CA ARG A 505 -14.53 7.47 -12.78
C ARG A 505 -16.00 7.54 -12.30
N LYS A 506 -16.66 6.42 -12.10
CA LYS A 506 -18.01 6.32 -11.52
C LYS A 506 -17.94 6.04 -10.03
N THR A 507 -18.79 6.68 -9.23
CA THR A 507 -18.97 6.36 -7.81
C THR A 507 -19.85 5.11 -7.63
N LEU A 508 -19.79 4.50 -6.44
CA LEU A 508 -20.50 3.24 -6.15
C LEU A 508 -22.02 3.41 -6.20
N ASN A 509 -22.56 4.43 -5.53
CA ASN A 509 -23.98 4.69 -5.39
C ASN A 509 -24.49 5.76 -6.37
N GLY A 510 -23.60 6.42 -7.10
CA GLY A 510 -23.96 7.44 -8.05
C GLY A 510 -24.52 8.71 -7.42
N VAL A 511 -23.95 9.20 -6.31
CA VAL A 511 -24.38 10.44 -5.63
C VAL A 511 -24.43 11.64 -6.58
N TYR A 512 -23.59 11.63 -7.63
CA TYR A 512 -23.66 12.57 -8.74
C TYR A 512 -24.55 12.10 -9.90
N GLY A 513 -25.48 11.18 -9.63
CA GLY A 513 -26.33 10.54 -10.64
C GLY A 513 -25.55 9.48 -11.45
N SER A 514 -26.06 9.18 -12.63
CA SER A 514 -25.39 8.22 -13.56
C SER A 514 -24.14 8.78 -14.23
N GLN A 515 -23.84 10.05 -14.02
CA GLN A 515 -22.71 10.71 -14.68
C GLN A 515 -21.40 10.33 -14.02
N PRO A 516 -20.37 10.04 -14.80
CA PRO A 516 -19.02 9.87 -14.28
C PRO A 516 -18.51 11.17 -13.63
N PHE A 517 -17.60 11.01 -12.66
CA PHE A 517 -17.12 12.07 -11.80
C PHE A 517 -15.69 12.50 -12.20
N GLY A 518 -15.49 13.80 -12.49
CA GLY A 518 -14.18 14.34 -12.85
C GLY A 518 -13.54 13.67 -14.08
N THR A 519 -14.32 13.35 -15.12
CA THR A 519 -13.85 12.66 -16.33
C THR A 519 -12.82 13.42 -17.14
N ALA A 520 -12.70 14.74 -16.94
CA ALA A 520 -11.63 15.53 -17.54
C ALA A 520 -10.24 15.05 -17.14
N GLU A 521 -10.12 14.36 -16.01
CA GLU A 521 -8.88 13.79 -15.48
C GLU A 521 -8.77 12.26 -15.70
N SER A 522 -9.64 11.66 -16.48
CA SER A 522 -9.53 10.24 -16.83
C SER A 522 -8.37 9.98 -17.78
N VAL A 523 -7.86 8.76 -17.76
CA VAL A 523 -6.82 8.27 -18.67
C VAL A 523 -7.30 7.03 -19.42
N ASN A 524 -6.65 6.68 -20.53
CA ASN A 524 -6.94 5.44 -21.23
C ASN A 524 -6.36 4.21 -20.50
N ILE A 525 -6.79 3.02 -20.92
CA ILE A 525 -6.38 1.76 -20.30
C ILE A 525 -4.87 1.50 -20.41
N HIS A 526 -4.20 1.94 -21.49
CA HIS A 526 -2.76 1.79 -21.66
C HIS A 526 -1.97 2.53 -20.54
N VAL A 527 -2.40 3.75 -20.23
CA VAL A 527 -1.81 4.55 -19.15
C VAL A 527 -2.16 3.95 -17.78
N ALA A 528 -3.43 3.58 -17.58
CA ALA A 528 -3.88 2.97 -16.32
C ALA A 528 -3.10 1.67 -16.02
N LEU A 529 -2.88 0.81 -17.03
CA LEU A 529 -2.13 -0.43 -16.87
C LEU A 529 -0.69 -0.18 -16.43
N LYS A 530 -0.01 0.83 -16.95
CA LYS A 530 1.36 1.20 -16.54
C LYS A 530 1.44 1.54 -15.05
N SER A 531 0.42 2.17 -14.47
CA SER A 531 0.41 2.53 -13.05
C SER A 531 0.28 1.32 -12.10
N TYR A 532 -0.25 0.20 -12.57
CA TYR A 532 -0.33 -1.07 -11.83
C TYR A 532 0.73 -2.09 -12.28
N THR A 533 1.68 -1.69 -13.12
CA THR A 533 2.74 -2.56 -13.63
C THR A 533 4.09 -1.85 -13.57
N ILE A 534 4.62 -1.34 -14.70
CA ILE A 534 6.01 -0.81 -14.77
C ILE A 534 6.24 0.44 -13.91
N TRP A 535 5.27 1.35 -13.78
CA TRP A 535 5.43 2.53 -12.94
C TRP A 535 5.37 2.19 -11.45
N ALA A 536 4.47 1.24 -11.06
CA ALA A 536 4.46 0.71 -9.70
C ALA A 536 5.76 -0.06 -9.41
N ALA A 537 6.23 -0.92 -10.34
CA ALA A 537 7.50 -1.62 -10.19
C ALA A 537 8.67 -0.67 -9.95
N HIS A 538 8.71 0.46 -10.68
CA HIS A 538 9.73 1.51 -10.46
C HIS A 538 9.68 2.02 -9.02
N GLN A 539 8.51 2.38 -8.49
CA GLN A 539 8.39 2.87 -7.11
C GLN A 539 8.77 1.82 -6.05
N LEU A 540 8.69 0.53 -6.39
CA LEU A 540 9.11 -0.57 -5.53
C LEU A 540 10.57 -1.01 -5.75
N PHE A 541 11.35 -0.32 -6.59
CA PHE A 541 12.72 -0.70 -6.96
C PHE A 541 12.80 -2.09 -7.63
N LEU A 542 11.79 -2.48 -8.36
CA LEU A 542 11.64 -3.79 -9.00
C LEU A 542 11.57 -3.71 -10.53
N GLU A 543 11.68 -2.54 -11.16
CA GLU A 543 11.48 -2.34 -12.61
C GLU A 543 12.47 -3.13 -13.47
N GLU A 544 13.67 -3.41 -12.97
CA GLU A 544 14.65 -4.26 -13.65
C GLU A 544 14.26 -5.75 -13.62
N ARG A 545 13.27 -6.10 -12.80
CA ARG A 545 12.84 -7.48 -12.59
C ARG A 545 11.45 -7.79 -13.10
N VAL A 546 10.50 -6.88 -12.91
CA VAL A 546 9.08 -7.09 -13.19
C VAL A 546 8.42 -5.82 -13.74
N GLY A 547 7.13 -5.85 -13.97
CA GLY A 547 6.34 -4.71 -14.42
C GLY A 547 6.24 -4.56 -15.94
N SER A 548 7.06 -5.28 -16.70
CA SER A 548 6.90 -5.47 -18.15
C SER A 548 7.34 -6.88 -18.55
N LEU A 549 6.84 -7.37 -19.68
CA LEU A 549 7.21 -8.69 -20.21
C LEU A 549 8.33 -8.52 -21.24
N GLU A 550 9.56 -8.46 -20.74
CA GLU A 550 10.76 -8.26 -21.55
C GLU A 550 11.81 -9.33 -21.24
N PRO A 551 12.63 -9.73 -22.22
CA PRO A 551 13.73 -10.67 -21.98
C PRO A 551 14.65 -10.21 -20.85
N GLY A 552 15.00 -11.11 -19.94
CA GLY A 552 15.80 -10.86 -18.74
C GLY A 552 14.98 -10.64 -17.47
N LYS A 553 13.74 -10.23 -17.57
CA LYS A 553 12.85 -10.03 -16.41
C LYS A 553 12.28 -11.34 -15.90
N ASP A 554 11.86 -11.34 -14.64
CA ASP A 554 11.20 -12.47 -14.01
C ASP A 554 9.81 -12.67 -14.64
N ALA A 555 9.41 -13.92 -14.83
CA ALA A 555 8.13 -14.28 -15.44
C ALA A 555 6.98 -14.20 -14.41
N ASP A 556 6.69 -12.99 -13.95
CA ASP A 556 5.52 -12.65 -13.15
C ASP A 556 4.42 -12.22 -14.11
N ILE A 557 3.40 -13.06 -14.30
CA ILE A 557 2.43 -12.95 -15.40
C ILE A 557 1.02 -13.22 -14.91
N ALA A 558 0.06 -12.40 -15.34
CA ALA A 558 -1.37 -12.63 -15.15
C ALA A 558 -2.06 -12.92 -16.49
N ILE A 559 -2.90 -13.94 -16.53
CA ILE A 559 -3.69 -14.33 -17.71
C ILE A 559 -5.15 -14.00 -17.46
N TRP A 560 -5.75 -13.25 -18.39
CA TRP A 560 -7.10 -12.70 -18.29
C TRP A 560 -8.05 -13.33 -19.29
N ASP A 561 -9.30 -13.47 -18.91
CA ASP A 561 -10.38 -14.04 -19.73
C ASP A 561 -10.65 -13.26 -21.02
N ARG A 562 -10.33 -11.95 -21.05
CA ARG A 562 -10.59 -11.04 -22.16
C ARG A 562 -9.44 -10.06 -22.38
N ASP A 563 -9.41 -9.44 -23.56
CA ASP A 563 -8.41 -8.44 -23.91
C ASP A 563 -8.74 -7.08 -23.29
N LEU A 564 -7.88 -6.62 -22.37
CA LEU A 564 -8.01 -5.35 -21.66
C LEU A 564 -8.05 -4.15 -22.59
N TYR A 565 -7.39 -4.24 -23.77
CA TYR A 565 -7.28 -3.11 -24.69
C TYR A 565 -8.48 -3.00 -25.64
N SER A 566 -9.31 -4.03 -25.78
CA SER A 566 -10.41 -4.09 -26.74
C SER A 566 -11.80 -4.13 -26.12
N ILE A 567 -11.95 -4.51 -24.84
CA ILE A 567 -13.27 -4.56 -24.19
C ILE A 567 -13.82 -3.16 -23.87
N PRO A 568 -15.15 -3.00 -23.77
CA PRO A 568 -15.75 -1.77 -23.29
C PRO A 568 -15.18 -1.39 -21.92
N SER A 569 -14.92 -0.09 -21.70
CA SER A 569 -14.28 0.38 -20.45
C SER A 569 -15.05 -0.03 -19.19
N ASP A 570 -16.39 -0.06 -19.23
CA ASP A 570 -17.22 -0.49 -18.10
C ASP A 570 -17.05 -1.98 -17.74
N ASP A 571 -16.52 -2.79 -18.65
CA ASP A 571 -16.25 -4.21 -18.45
C ASP A 571 -14.89 -4.50 -17.80
N LEU A 572 -14.00 -3.52 -17.73
CA LEU A 572 -12.67 -3.69 -17.10
C LEU A 572 -12.77 -4.24 -15.66
N LYS A 573 -13.75 -3.76 -14.88
CA LYS A 573 -13.98 -4.25 -13.51
C LYS A 573 -14.47 -5.71 -13.43
N ASN A 574 -14.98 -6.24 -14.53
CA ASN A 574 -15.54 -7.60 -14.63
C ASN A 574 -14.55 -8.61 -15.21
N LEU A 575 -13.30 -8.20 -15.47
CA LEU A 575 -12.22 -9.11 -15.89
C LEU A 575 -12.01 -10.20 -14.85
N LYS A 576 -11.67 -11.40 -15.32
CA LYS A 576 -11.31 -12.54 -14.48
C LYS A 576 -9.88 -12.96 -14.76
N CYS A 577 -9.07 -13.07 -13.74
CA CYS A 577 -7.79 -13.71 -13.87
C CYS A 577 -7.98 -15.24 -13.87
N GLU A 578 -7.44 -15.91 -14.88
CA GLU A 578 -7.57 -17.34 -15.07
C GLU A 578 -6.30 -18.12 -14.68
N LEU A 579 -5.13 -17.46 -14.74
CA LEU A 579 -3.85 -18.05 -14.38
C LEU A 579 -2.90 -16.96 -13.89
N THR A 580 -2.16 -17.23 -12.81
CA THR A 580 -1.09 -16.34 -12.32
C THR A 580 0.20 -17.13 -12.20
N LEU A 581 1.27 -16.57 -12.77
CA LEU A 581 2.62 -17.08 -12.65
C LEU A 581 3.46 -16.11 -11.84
N LEU A 582 4.24 -16.64 -10.91
CA LEU A 582 5.30 -15.92 -10.21
C LEU A 582 6.64 -16.60 -10.51
N ARG A 583 7.54 -15.89 -11.17
CA ARG A 583 8.82 -16.44 -11.64
C ARG A 583 8.63 -17.76 -12.42
N GLY A 584 7.65 -17.77 -13.33
CA GLY A 584 7.31 -18.92 -14.17
C GLY A 584 6.65 -20.10 -13.43
N LYS A 585 6.44 -20.00 -12.12
CA LYS A 585 5.70 -21.01 -11.34
C LYS A 585 4.23 -20.63 -11.26
N VAL A 586 3.33 -21.58 -11.46
CA VAL A 586 1.90 -21.39 -11.27
C VAL A 586 1.62 -21.18 -9.78
N VAL A 587 1.02 -20.05 -9.43
CA VAL A 587 0.58 -19.72 -8.06
C VAL A 587 -0.94 -19.65 -7.95
N TYR A 588 -1.64 -19.52 -9.07
CA TYR A 588 -3.09 -19.61 -9.17
C TYR A 588 -3.50 -20.15 -10.55
N HIS A 589 -4.52 -20.98 -10.59
CA HIS A 589 -5.17 -21.44 -11.81
C HIS A 589 -6.67 -21.65 -11.56
N ASP A 590 -7.51 -21.04 -12.39
CA ASP A 590 -8.95 -21.28 -12.38
C ASP A 590 -9.23 -22.64 -13.06
N ALA A 591 -9.81 -23.57 -12.33
CA ALA A 591 -10.13 -24.92 -12.85
C ALA A 591 -11.11 -24.92 -14.04
N HIS A 592 -11.82 -23.82 -14.26
CA HIS A 592 -12.76 -23.66 -15.39
C HIS A 592 -12.15 -22.90 -16.58
N SER A 593 -10.89 -22.49 -16.47
CA SER A 593 -10.18 -21.81 -17.56
C SER A 593 -9.97 -22.76 -18.75
N PRO A 594 -10.11 -22.28 -19.99
CA PRO A 594 -9.72 -23.04 -21.17
C PRO A 594 -8.20 -23.12 -21.38
N VAL A 595 -7.39 -22.36 -20.61
CA VAL A 595 -5.93 -22.43 -20.67
C VAL A 595 -5.49 -23.86 -20.40
N SER A 596 -4.69 -24.43 -21.30
CA SER A 596 -4.30 -25.84 -21.23
C SER A 596 -2.79 -26.03 -21.07
N GLY A 597 -2.36 -27.23 -20.67
CA GLY A 597 -0.95 -27.51 -20.39
C GLY A 597 -0.45 -26.98 -19.04
N VAL A 598 -1.36 -26.51 -18.18
CA VAL A 598 -1.04 -26.07 -16.82
C VAL A 598 -0.81 -27.30 -15.95
N PRO A 599 0.32 -27.42 -15.23
CA PRO A 599 0.55 -28.54 -14.33
C PRO A 599 -0.51 -28.58 -13.23
N ALA A 600 -0.91 -29.79 -12.83
CA ALA A 600 -1.69 -29.96 -11.61
C ALA A 600 -0.83 -29.54 -10.40
N ASN A 601 -1.43 -28.74 -9.52
CA ASN A 601 -0.77 -28.29 -8.28
C ASN A 601 -0.62 -29.43 -7.28
#